data_4cb72d792a060809d8c916b2d60ae95d
#
_entry.id   4cb72d792a060809d8c916b2d60ae95d
#
_cell.length_a   1.000
_cell.length_b   1.000
_cell.length_c   1.000
_cell.angle_alpha   90.00
_cell.angle_beta   90.00
_cell.angle_gamma   90.00
#
_symmetry.space_group_name_H-M   'P 1'
#
loop_
_entity.id
_entity.type
_entity.pdbx_description
1 polymer ?
#
loop_
_entity_poly.entity_id
_entity_poly.type
_entity_poly.pdbx_seq_one_letter_code
_entity_poly.pdbx_strand_id
1 'polypeptide(L)'
;EKYSQMSRSQQGLEGAGEWETLQSLLPDFTGKRVLDLGCGYGWHCIYAAEHGAAAVTGVDLSEKMLAVAREKTTAPQVTYIRGDMAETPFPPESFDVVLSSLAIHYLPSFTDFLERVRQCLSPGGDFVFSVEHPIFTAAGPQEWYYGPDGTPLHFPVDRYFEEGRRTARFLGEDVTKYHRTLTTYLDGLLTGGFQLLRVVEPQPPARMLGQPGMRDEL
;
A
#
# COMPACT_ATOMS: atom_id res chain seq x y z
N GLU A 1 9.76 -3.10 16.50
CA GLU A 1 10.03 -4.53 16.84
C GLU A 1 8.94 -5.48 16.34
N LYS A 2 7.64 -5.19 16.56
CA LYS A 2 6.54 -6.10 16.16
C LYS A 2 6.36 -6.19 14.64
N TYR A 3 6.53 -5.10 13.92
CA TYR A 3 6.42 -5.09 12.45
C TYR A 3 7.46 -6.02 11.80
N SER A 4 8.67 -6.11 12.33
CA SER A 4 9.70 -7.01 11.81
C SER A 4 9.37 -8.50 11.94
N GLN A 5 8.36 -8.85 12.74
CA GLN A 5 7.89 -10.23 12.93
C GLN A 5 6.80 -10.65 11.92
N MET A 6 6.22 -9.72 11.19
CA MET A 6 5.23 -10.05 10.16
C MET A 6 5.84 -10.87 9.03
N SER A 7 5.05 -11.76 8.45
CA SER A 7 5.46 -12.62 7.32
C SER A 7 6.07 -11.79 6.18
N ARG A 8 5.40 -10.70 5.76
CA ARG A 8 5.89 -9.79 4.71
C ARG A 8 7.21 -9.09 5.08
N SER A 9 7.45 -8.85 6.36
CA SER A 9 8.71 -8.22 6.82
C SER A 9 9.88 -9.19 6.80
N GLN A 10 9.62 -10.47 7.01
CA GLN A 10 10.62 -11.54 7.07
C GLN A 10 10.85 -12.19 5.70
N GLN A 11 9.78 -12.48 4.98
CA GLN A 11 9.79 -13.21 3.71
C GLN A 11 9.68 -12.29 2.48
N GLY A 12 9.61 -10.97 2.69
CA GLY A 12 9.44 -10.02 1.61
C GLY A 12 8.06 -10.10 0.95
N LEU A 13 8.03 -9.83 -0.33
CA LEU A 13 6.79 -9.80 -1.12
C LEU A 13 6.06 -11.14 -1.13
N GLU A 14 6.79 -12.26 -1.14
CA GLU A 14 6.21 -13.62 -1.11
C GLU A 14 5.44 -13.92 0.18
N GLY A 15 5.70 -13.18 1.25
CA GLY A 15 4.99 -13.26 2.51
C GLY A 15 3.69 -12.43 2.57
N ALA A 16 3.34 -11.71 1.51
CA ALA A 16 2.14 -10.89 1.41
C ALA A 16 1.04 -11.60 0.62
N GLY A 17 -0.16 -11.73 1.22
CA GLY A 17 -1.28 -12.46 0.61
C GLY A 17 -1.76 -11.84 -0.72
N GLU A 18 -1.62 -10.54 -0.86
CA GLU A 18 -1.99 -9.80 -2.06
C GLU A 18 -0.92 -9.83 -3.17
N TRP A 19 0.29 -10.32 -2.89
CA TRP A 19 1.43 -10.12 -3.78
C TRP A 19 1.25 -10.71 -5.18
N GLU A 20 0.81 -11.95 -5.31
CA GLU A 20 0.64 -12.59 -6.62
C GLU A 20 -0.31 -11.78 -7.51
N THR A 21 -1.38 -11.24 -6.92
CA THR A 21 -2.32 -10.38 -7.63
C THR A 21 -1.71 -9.03 -7.98
N LEU A 22 -1.07 -8.36 -7.01
CA LEU A 22 -0.42 -7.07 -7.24
C LEU A 22 0.66 -7.19 -8.31
N GLN A 23 1.51 -8.21 -8.24
CA GLN A 23 2.56 -8.49 -9.23
C GLN A 23 2.00 -8.59 -10.65
N SER A 24 0.84 -9.24 -10.82
CA SER A 24 0.18 -9.37 -12.13
C SER A 24 -0.36 -8.07 -12.72
N LEU A 25 -0.47 -7.03 -11.88
CA LEU A 25 -0.96 -5.70 -12.24
C LEU A 25 0.17 -4.68 -12.45
N LEU A 26 1.40 -5.03 -12.05
CA LEU A 26 2.54 -4.13 -12.23
C LEU A 26 2.89 -3.98 -13.70
N PRO A 27 3.25 -2.75 -14.15
CA PRO A 27 3.71 -2.53 -15.51
C PRO A 27 5.13 -3.08 -15.71
N ASP A 28 5.57 -3.14 -16.96
CA ASP A 28 6.99 -3.38 -17.27
C ASP A 28 7.83 -2.20 -16.75
N PHE A 29 8.83 -2.52 -15.93
CA PHE A 29 9.74 -1.53 -15.35
C PHE A 29 10.96 -1.21 -16.20
N THR A 30 11.20 -1.94 -17.28
CA THR A 30 12.40 -1.81 -18.11
C THR A 30 12.64 -0.37 -18.57
N GLY A 31 13.76 0.21 -18.12
CA GLY A 31 14.16 1.58 -18.44
C GLY A 31 13.34 2.69 -17.79
N LYS A 32 12.39 2.37 -16.90
CA LYS A 32 11.50 3.34 -16.27
C LYS A 32 12.06 3.93 -14.99
N ARG A 33 11.61 5.15 -14.67
CA ARG A 33 11.82 5.83 -13.38
C ARG A 33 10.64 5.51 -12.48
N VAL A 34 10.91 4.90 -11.35
CA VAL A 34 9.88 4.39 -10.42
C VAL A 34 9.92 5.15 -9.11
N LEU A 35 8.76 5.54 -8.59
CA LEU A 35 8.56 6.11 -7.26
C LEU A 35 7.71 5.16 -6.43
N ASP A 36 8.17 4.80 -5.23
CA ASP A 36 7.42 3.99 -4.25
C ASP A 36 7.11 4.83 -3.02
N LEU A 37 5.85 5.18 -2.83
CA LEU A 37 5.34 6.05 -1.78
C LEU A 37 4.82 5.24 -0.59
N GLY A 38 5.50 5.36 0.55
CA GLY A 38 5.30 4.49 1.71
C GLY A 38 6.04 3.17 1.56
N CYS A 39 7.29 3.23 1.09
CA CYS A 39 8.07 2.06 0.65
C CYS A 39 8.46 1.08 1.78
N GLY A 40 8.35 1.47 3.04
CA GLY A 40 8.69 0.62 4.17
C GLY A 40 10.10 0.03 4.10
N TYR A 41 10.21 -1.29 4.06
CA TYR A 41 11.49 -2.01 3.92
C TYR A 41 12.01 -2.08 2.47
N GLY A 42 11.41 -1.35 1.53
CA GLY A 42 11.89 -1.20 0.17
C GLY A 42 11.69 -2.42 -0.75
N TRP A 43 10.81 -3.35 -0.39
CA TRP A 43 10.62 -4.57 -1.18
C TRP A 43 10.16 -4.31 -2.61
N HIS A 44 9.24 -3.35 -2.84
CA HIS A 44 8.83 -2.98 -4.19
C HIS A 44 9.93 -2.22 -4.93
N CYS A 45 10.73 -1.41 -4.22
CA CYS A 45 11.88 -0.75 -4.81
C CYS A 45 12.92 -1.76 -5.32
N ILE A 46 13.23 -2.78 -4.50
CA ILE A 46 14.15 -3.86 -4.88
C ILE A 46 13.58 -4.62 -6.09
N TYR A 47 12.31 -5.00 -6.03
CA TYR A 47 11.62 -5.68 -7.12
C TYR A 47 11.68 -4.89 -8.44
N ALA A 48 11.34 -3.60 -8.43
CA ALA A 48 11.40 -2.76 -9.62
C ALA A 48 12.82 -2.67 -10.19
N ALA A 49 13.83 -2.54 -9.34
CA ALA A 49 15.23 -2.51 -9.76
C ALA A 49 15.69 -3.84 -10.39
N GLU A 50 15.30 -4.97 -9.83
CA GLU A 50 15.59 -6.32 -10.36
C GLU A 50 14.87 -6.59 -11.68
N HIS A 51 13.76 -5.86 -11.94
CA HIS A 51 12.98 -5.94 -13.18
C HIS A 51 13.28 -4.80 -14.17
N GLY A 52 14.48 -4.25 -14.10
CA GLY A 52 15.02 -3.38 -15.14
C GLY A 52 14.70 -1.90 -15.00
N ALA A 53 14.16 -1.43 -13.88
CA ALA A 53 13.98 0.01 -13.66
C ALA A 53 15.33 0.76 -13.77
N ALA A 54 15.33 1.88 -14.51
CA ALA A 54 16.51 2.72 -14.69
C ALA A 54 16.87 3.49 -13.42
N ALA A 55 15.86 3.90 -12.66
CA ALA A 55 16.00 4.57 -11.35
C ALA A 55 14.78 4.27 -10.48
N VAL A 56 15.01 4.08 -9.20
CA VAL A 56 13.95 3.85 -8.22
C VAL A 56 14.13 4.79 -7.03
N THR A 57 13.07 5.48 -6.65
CA THR A 57 13.04 6.32 -5.45
C THR A 57 12.00 5.78 -4.49
N GLY A 58 12.41 5.36 -3.31
CA GLY A 58 11.51 4.98 -2.22
C GLY A 58 11.38 6.10 -1.19
N VAL A 59 10.15 6.40 -0.79
CA VAL A 59 9.86 7.40 0.25
C VAL A 59 9.15 6.75 1.41
N ASP A 60 9.63 6.98 2.62
CA ASP A 60 8.96 6.57 3.85
C ASP A 60 9.21 7.57 4.98
N LEU A 61 8.25 7.74 5.87
CA LEU A 61 8.36 8.62 7.03
C LEU A 61 9.30 8.05 8.10
N SER A 62 9.41 6.73 8.17
CA SER A 62 10.14 6.00 9.20
C SER A 62 11.61 5.76 8.82
N GLU A 63 12.51 6.51 9.46
CA GLU A 63 13.95 6.26 9.28
C GLU A 63 14.37 4.83 9.67
N LYS A 64 13.68 4.20 10.63
CA LYS A 64 13.93 2.80 11.00
C LYS A 64 13.62 1.84 9.86
N MET A 65 12.53 2.08 9.12
CA MET A 65 12.19 1.29 7.94
C MET A 65 13.23 1.50 6.83
N LEU A 66 13.59 2.75 6.58
CA LEU A 66 14.56 3.10 5.54
C LEU A 66 15.97 2.56 5.84
N ALA A 67 16.37 2.48 7.10
CA ALA A 67 17.63 1.85 7.48
C ALA A 67 17.68 0.37 7.05
N VAL A 68 16.59 -0.37 7.30
CA VAL A 68 16.47 -1.76 6.85
C VAL A 68 16.40 -1.84 5.32
N ALA A 69 15.68 -0.93 4.67
CA ALA A 69 15.61 -0.88 3.21
C ALA A 69 16.99 -0.70 2.57
N ARG A 70 17.79 0.25 3.09
CA ARG A 70 19.17 0.48 2.61
C ARG A 70 20.09 -0.72 2.84
N GLU A 71 19.96 -1.39 3.99
CA GLU A 71 20.73 -2.60 4.29
C GLU A 71 20.45 -3.74 3.31
N LYS A 72 19.16 -3.91 2.95
CA LYS A 72 18.73 -5.00 2.04
C LYS A 72 18.98 -4.70 0.57
N THR A 73 19.12 -3.42 0.19
CA THR A 73 19.19 -3.01 -1.21
C THR A 73 20.64 -2.99 -1.68
N THR A 74 20.95 -3.81 -2.67
CA THR A 74 22.26 -3.85 -3.32
C THR A 74 22.29 -3.12 -4.68
N ALA A 75 21.12 -2.82 -5.24
CA ALA A 75 20.97 -2.17 -6.54
C ALA A 75 21.31 -0.68 -6.46
N PRO A 76 22.34 -0.20 -7.19
CA PRO A 76 22.83 1.18 -7.07
C PRO A 76 21.85 2.24 -7.61
N GLN A 77 20.90 1.85 -8.45
CA GLN A 77 19.86 2.73 -9.00
C GLN A 77 18.72 3.02 -8.01
N VAL A 78 18.73 2.43 -6.81
CA VAL A 78 17.70 2.67 -5.79
C VAL A 78 18.16 3.73 -4.81
N THR A 79 17.32 4.72 -4.59
CA THR A 79 17.54 5.79 -3.60
C THR A 79 16.37 5.84 -2.62
N TYR A 80 16.66 6.04 -1.33
CA TYR A 80 15.65 6.18 -0.29
C TYR A 80 15.66 7.59 0.32
N ILE A 81 14.49 8.20 0.40
CA ILE A 81 14.26 9.54 0.95
C ILE A 81 13.37 9.40 2.19
N ARG A 82 13.81 9.97 3.30
CA ARG A 82 12.93 10.15 4.45
C ARG A 82 12.01 11.33 4.21
N GLY A 83 10.72 11.09 4.17
CA GLY A 83 9.74 12.15 3.94
C GLY A 83 8.32 11.64 4.11
N ASP A 84 7.41 12.59 4.27
CA ASP A 84 5.98 12.33 4.18
C ASP A 84 5.60 12.20 2.69
N MET A 85 4.97 11.09 2.32
CA MET A 85 4.54 10.85 0.93
C MET A 85 3.51 11.88 0.45
N ALA A 86 2.80 12.55 1.37
CA ALA A 86 1.87 13.62 1.03
C ALA A 86 2.54 14.99 0.86
N GLU A 87 3.76 15.18 1.36
CA GLU A 87 4.41 16.49 1.39
C GLU A 87 5.72 16.53 0.59
N THR A 88 6.40 15.40 0.41
CA THR A 88 7.68 15.33 -0.30
C THR A 88 7.53 15.85 -1.74
N PRO A 89 8.22 16.92 -2.11
CA PRO A 89 8.10 17.51 -3.44
C PRO A 89 8.93 16.71 -4.46
N PHE A 90 8.37 16.54 -5.64
CA PHE A 90 9.07 15.99 -6.80
C PHE A 90 8.92 16.92 -7.99
N PRO A 91 9.90 16.98 -8.90
CA PRO A 91 9.74 17.71 -10.15
C PRO A 91 8.56 17.16 -10.97
N PRO A 92 7.87 18.00 -11.74
CA PRO A 92 6.83 17.51 -12.64
C PRO A 92 7.37 16.44 -13.60
N GLU A 93 6.52 15.45 -13.91
CA GLU A 93 6.79 14.41 -14.90
C GLU A 93 8.12 13.65 -14.68
N SER A 94 8.53 13.50 -13.41
CA SER A 94 9.82 12.90 -13.05
C SER A 94 9.79 11.38 -12.95
N PHE A 95 8.59 10.77 -12.95
CA PHE A 95 8.42 9.32 -12.82
C PHE A 95 7.50 8.76 -13.90
N ASP A 96 7.82 7.57 -14.35
CA ASP A 96 7.04 6.83 -15.35
C ASP A 96 6.09 5.83 -14.68
N VAL A 97 6.41 5.43 -13.44
CA VAL A 97 5.58 4.57 -12.59
C VAL A 97 5.60 5.12 -11.17
N VAL A 98 4.42 5.23 -10.56
CA VAL A 98 4.26 5.49 -9.12
C VAL A 98 3.58 4.29 -8.47
N LEU A 99 4.18 3.80 -7.39
CA LEU A 99 3.66 2.71 -6.56
C LEU A 99 3.28 3.23 -5.17
N SER A 100 2.26 2.64 -4.55
CA SER A 100 1.99 2.83 -3.12
C SER A 100 1.23 1.61 -2.59
N SER A 101 1.87 0.79 -1.78
CA SER A 101 1.26 -0.43 -1.26
C SER A 101 0.92 -0.28 0.22
N LEU A 102 -0.37 -0.41 0.55
CA LEU A 102 -0.93 -0.38 1.91
C LEU A 102 -0.48 0.83 2.75
N ALA A 103 -0.37 2.00 2.12
CA ALA A 103 0.08 3.22 2.77
C ALA A 103 -0.93 4.39 2.70
N ILE A 104 -1.72 4.49 1.64
CA ILE A 104 -2.60 5.65 1.39
C ILE A 104 -3.68 5.84 2.46
N HIS A 105 -4.12 4.76 3.10
CA HIS A 105 -5.12 4.85 4.18
C HIS A 105 -4.60 5.54 5.46
N TYR A 106 -3.31 5.84 5.55
CA TYR A 106 -2.75 6.69 6.62
C TYR A 106 -2.82 8.19 6.31
N LEU A 107 -3.17 8.58 5.09
CA LEU A 107 -3.22 9.98 4.66
C LEU A 107 -4.57 10.64 4.96
N PRO A 108 -4.58 11.89 5.48
CA PRO A 108 -5.80 12.62 5.74
C PRO A 108 -6.55 13.03 4.47
N SER A 109 -5.85 13.38 3.39
CA SER A 109 -6.43 13.81 2.11
C SER A 109 -5.99 12.91 0.97
N PHE A 110 -6.93 12.20 0.36
CA PHE A 110 -6.68 11.41 -0.84
C PHE A 110 -6.60 12.28 -2.09
N THR A 111 -7.41 13.33 -2.16
CA THR A 111 -7.43 14.26 -3.30
C THR A 111 -6.09 14.99 -3.46
N ASP A 112 -5.55 15.54 -2.37
CA ASP A 112 -4.26 16.24 -2.41
C ASP A 112 -3.12 15.29 -2.78
N PHE A 113 -3.21 14.05 -2.29
CA PHE A 113 -2.26 13.00 -2.65
C PHE A 113 -2.33 12.66 -4.15
N LEU A 114 -3.54 12.48 -4.70
CA LEU A 114 -3.71 12.21 -6.13
C LEU A 114 -3.18 13.34 -7.01
N GLU A 115 -3.38 14.60 -6.61
CA GLU A 115 -2.86 15.74 -7.33
C GLU A 115 -1.32 15.71 -7.39
N ARG A 116 -0.66 15.39 -6.29
CA ARG A 116 0.80 15.23 -6.24
C ARG A 116 1.30 14.09 -7.11
N VAL A 117 0.64 12.94 -7.06
CA VAL A 117 0.96 11.82 -7.96
C VAL A 117 0.83 12.24 -9.41
N ARG A 118 -0.27 12.91 -9.77
CA ARG A 118 -0.51 13.39 -11.13
C ARG A 118 0.55 14.38 -11.61
N GLN A 119 1.03 15.27 -10.72
CA GLN A 119 2.06 16.26 -11.05
C GLN A 119 3.42 15.61 -11.31
N CYS A 120 3.81 14.61 -10.53
CA CYS A 120 5.12 13.97 -10.69
C CYS A 120 5.14 12.82 -11.69
N LEU A 121 3.98 12.30 -12.09
CA LEU A 121 3.84 11.22 -13.05
C LEU A 121 3.94 11.77 -14.49
N SER A 122 4.72 11.11 -15.33
CA SER A 122 4.82 11.42 -16.77
C SER A 122 3.48 11.19 -17.47
N PRO A 123 3.18 11.92 -18.56
CA PRO A 123 2.01 11.63 -19.39
C PRO A 123 1.99 10.17 -19.85
N GLY A 124 0.87 9.47 -19.59
CA GLY A 124 0.75 8.05 -19.90
C GLY A 124 1.49 7.11 -18.95
N GLY A 125 2.02 7.64 -17.86
CA GLY A 125 2.64 6.83 -16.81
C GLY A 125 1.60 6.07 -15.97
N ASP A 126 2.06 5.05 -15.24
CA ASP A 126 1.23 4.14 -14.47
C ASP A 126 1.23 4.51 -12.98
N PHE A 127 0.05 4.56 -12.37
CA PHE A 127 -0.10 4.62 -10.92
C PHE A 127 -0.76 3.34 -10.42
N VAL A 128 -0.03 2.55 -9.62
CA VAL A 128 -0.51 1.30 -9.02
C VAL A 128 -0.48 1.41 -7.51
N PHE A 129 -1.60 1.14 -6.86
CA PHE A 129 -1.65 1.18 -5.41
C PHE A 129 -2.57 0.11 -4.82
N SER A 130 -2.32 -0.23 -3.56
CA SER A 130 -3.22 -1.02 -2.74
C SER A 130 -3.58 -0.30 -1.45
N VAL A 131 -4.78 -0.54 -0.96
CA VAL A 131 -5.28 0.00 0.31
C VAL A 131 -6.00 -1.10 1.09
N GLU A 132 -6.11 -0.94 2.39
CA GLU A 132 -7.06 -1.76 3.14
C GLU A 132 -8.47 -1.54 2.58
N HIS A 133 -9.19 -2.64 2.37
CA HIS A 133 -10.55 -2.54 1.84
C HIS A 133 -11.43 -1.68 2.74
N PRO A 134 -12.31 -0.81 2.19
CA PRO A 134 -13.19 0.05 2.97
C PRO A 134 -14.04 -0.66 4.01
N ILE A 135 -14.39 -1.92 3.81
CA ILE A 135 -15.08 -2.75 4.80
C ILE A 135 -14.26 -2.83 6.10
N PHE A 136 -12.96 -3.07 6.03
CA PHE A 136 -12.10 -3.16 7.20
C PHE A 136 -11.88 -1.82 7.91
N THR A 137 -11.86 -0.71 7.16
CA THR A 137 -11.67 0.62 7.74
C THR A 137 -12.96 1.25 8.24
N ALA A 138 -14.14 0.74 7.86
CA ALA A 138 -15.45 1.23 8.29
C ALA A 138 -15.65 1.04 9.81
N ALA A 139 -15.41 -0.14 10.34
CA ALA A 139 -15.38 -0.37 11.78
C ALA A 139 -14.01 0.03 12.33
N GLY A 140 -13.96 1.07 13.18
CA GLY A 140 -12.70 1.60 13.73
C GLY A 140 -11.80 0.56 14.42
N PRO A 141 -12.33 -0.37 15.26
CA PRO A 141 -11.52 -1.39 15.94
C PRO A 141 -10.94 -2.46 15.01
N GLN A 142 -11.53 -2.67 13.83
CA GLN A 142 -11.14 -3.75 12.89
C GLN A 142 -11.10 -5.13 13.57
N GLU A 143 -12.14 -5.46 14.31
CA GLU A 143 -12.26 -6.70 15.07
C GLU A 143 -13.43 -7.55 14.55
N TRP A 144 -13.20 -8.86 14.47
CA TRP A 144 -14.25 -9.83 14.19
C TRP A 144 -15.23 -9.95 15.36
N TYR A 145 -16.47 -10.29 15.04
CA TYR A 145 -17.43 -10.74 16.02
C TYR A 145 -17.29 -12.24 16.20
N TYR A 146 -16.99 -12.65 17.43
CA TYR A 146 -16.74 -14.05 17.77
C TYR A 146 -17.91 -14.69 18.48
N GLY A 147 -18.13 -15.97 18.22
CA GLY A 147 -19.04 -16.81 18.99
C GLY A 147 -18.51 -17.12 20.39
N PRO A 148 -19.35 -17.73 21.25
CA PRO A 148 -18.96 -18.11 22.63
C PRO A 148 -17.76 -19.07 22.68
N ASP A 149 -17.52 -19.82 21.62
CA ASP A 149 -16.43 -20.78 21.46
C ASP A 149 -15.16 -20.17 20.82
N GLY A 150 -15.18 -18.85 20.56
CA GLY A 150 -14.08 -18.15 19.91
C GLY A 150 -14.03 -18.30 18.39
N THR A 151 -15.06 -18.88 17.76
CA THR A 151 -15.16 -18.97 16.30
C THR A 151 -15.53 -17.60 15.72
N PRO A 152 -14.80 -17.09 14.70
CA PRO A 152 -15.20 -15.87 14.00
C PRO A 152 -16.52 -16.10 13.25
N LEU A 153 -17.52 -15.24 13.50
CA LEU A 153 -18.86 -15.36 12.93
C LEU A 153 -19.05 -14.41 11.75
N HIS A 154 -18.67 -13.17 11.91
CA HIS A 154 -18.76 -12.15 10.86
C HIS A 154 -17.86 -10.97 11.20
N PHE A 155 -17.46 -10.21 10.17
CA PHE A 155 -16.81 -8.94 10.34
C PHE A 155 -17.88 -7.84 10.34
N PRO A 156 -18.03 -7.05 11.45
CA PRO A 156 -19.05 -6.02 11.53
C PRO A 156 -18.67 -4.83 10.65
N VAL A 157 -19.58 -4.44 9.75
CA VAL A 157 -19.44 -3.24 8.94
C VAL A 157 -20.41 -2.19 9.46
N ASP A 158 -19.86 -1.18 10.12
CA ASP A 158 -20.63 -0.08 10.66
C ASP A 158 -20.02 1.25 10.21
N ARG A 159 -20.86 2.29 10.12
CA ARG A 159 -20.44 3.66 9.79
C ARG A 159 -19.65 3.77 8.46
N TYR A 160 -20.02 2.94 7.48
CA TYR A 160 -19.36 2.89 6.17
C TYR A 160 -19.43 4.22 5.41
N PHE A 161 -20.51 4.98 5.56
CA PHE A 161 -20.68 6.28 4.90
C PHE A 161 -20.15 7.46 5.72
N GLU A 162 -19.68 7.21 6.93
CA GLU A 162 -19.03 8.22 7.76
C GLU A 162 -17.54 8.18 7.51
N GLU A 163 -17.08 8.91 6.52
CA GLU A 163 -15.66 8.98 6.19
C GLU A 163 -14.83 9.77 7.22
N GLY A 164 -13.51 9.62 7.17
CA GLY A 164 -12.58 10.37 7.99
C GLY A 164 -11.76 9.53 8.96
N ARG A 165 -11.24 10.20 9.98
CA ARG A 165 -10.29 9.61 10.93
C ARG A 165 -10.88 8.43 11.70
N ARG A 166 -10.08 7.36 11.80
CA ARG A 166 -10.32 6.19 12.65
C ARG A 166 -9.10 5.92 13.51
N THR A 167 -9.35 5.39 14.71
CA THR A 167 -8.31 4.75 15.50
C THR A 167 -8.46 3.25 15.29
N ALA A 168 -7.42 2.61 14.79
CA ALA A 168 -7.36 1.17 14.59
C ALA A 168 -6.23 0.59 15.41
N ARG A 169 -6.39 -0.66 15.86
CA ARG A 169 -5.33 -1.36 16.58
C ARG A 169 -4.50 -2.19 15.62
N PHE A 170 -3.24 -1.83 15.47
CA PHE A 170 -2.32 -2.53 14.58
C PHE A 170 -1.09 -2.99 15.36
N LEU A 171 -0.82 -4.29 15.37
CA LEU A 171 0.27 -4.90 16.14
C LEU A 171 0.29 -4.52 17.63
N GLY A 172 -0.92 -4.29 18.21
CA GLY A 172 -1.08 -3.92 19.62
C GLY A 172 -0.81 -2.45 19.94
N GLU A 173 -0.61 -1.61 18.94
CA GLU A 173 -0.50 -0.16 19.07
C GLU A 173 -1.69 0.52 18.38
N ASP A 174 -2.13 1.65 18.93
CA ASP A 174 -3.16 2.46 18.30
C ASP A 174 -2.55 3.24 17.14
N VAL A 175 -3.13 3.08 15.95
CA VAL A 175 -2.72 3.80 14.76
C VAL A 175 -3.88 4.63 14.21
N THR A 176 -3.57 5.79 13.66
CA THR A 176 -4.56 6.60 12.96
C THR A 176 -4.64 6.13 11.51
N LYS A 177 -5.86 5.80 11.06
CA LYS A 177 -6.19 5.56 9.66
C LYS A 177 -7.30 6.50 9.23
N TYR A 178 -7.49 6.63 7.93
CA TYR A 178 -8.56 7.44 7.37
C TYR A 178 -9.45 6.55 6.51
N HIS A 179 -10.65 6.31 7.02
CA HIS A 179 -11.67 5.57 6.29
C HIS A 179 -12.19 6.40 5.11
N ARG A 180 -12.32 5.75 3.97
CA ARG A 180 -12.96 6.27 2.75
C ARG A 180 -13.80 5.18 2.16
N THR A 181 -14.93 5.56 1.56
CA THR A 181 -15.75 4.62 0.79
C THR A 181 -15.02 4.19 -0.48
N LEU A 182 -15.45 3.07 -1.07
CA LEU A 182 -14.96 2.66 -2.38
C LEU A 182 -15.25 3.73 -3.44
N THR A 183 -16.40 4.42 -3.33
CA THR A 183 -16.74 5.54 -4.20
C THR A 183 -15.69 6.64 -4.13
N THR A 184 -15.26 7.05 -2.95
CA THR A 184 -14.24 8.11 -2.79
C THR A 184 -12.92 7.74 -3.44
N TYR A 185 -12.51 6.47 -3.38
CA TYR A 185 -11.31 6.02 -4.09
C TYR A 185 -11.49 6.05 -5.61
N LEU A 186 -12.56 5.44 -6.13
CA LEU A 186 -12.75 5.29 -7.58
C LEU A 186 -13.08 6.63 -8.25
N ASP A 187 -14.05 7.37 -7.69
CA ASP A 187 -14.44 8.67 -8.23
C ASP A 187 -13.33 9.72 -8.10
N GLY A 188 -12.58 9.67 -7.00
CA GLY A 188 -11.40 10.51 -6.81
C GLY A 188 -10.34 10.32 -7.88
N LEU A 189 -10.07 9.08 -8.31
CA LEU A 189 -9.17 8.80 -9.44
C LEU A 189 -9.72 9.37 -10.76
N LEU A 190 -10.99 9.09 -11.07
CA LEU A 190 -11.61 9.52 -12.32
C LEU A 190 -11.67 11.06 -12.42
N THR A 191 -12.10 11.72 -11.35
CA THR A 191 -12.18 13.19 -11.29
C THR A 191 -10.81 13.86 -11.18
N GLY A 192 -9.81 13.15 -10.60
CA GLY A 192 -8.40 13.54 -10.56
C GLY A 192 -7.68 13.43 -11.91
N GLY A 193 -8.35 12.96 -12.95
CA GLY A 193 -7.81 12.87 -14.33
C GLY A 193 -7.04 11.59 -14.62
N PHE A 194 -7.20 10.54 -13.79
CA PHE A 194 -6.65 9.22 -14.07
C PHE A 194 -7.64 8.40 -14.89
N GLN A 195 -7.10 7.54 -15.75
CA GLN A 195 -7.87 6.49 -16.40
C GLN A 195 -7.76 5.22 -15.57
N LEU A 196 -8.89 4.73 -15.08
CA LEU A 196 -8.93 3.48 -14.32
C LEU A 196 -8.82 2.29 -15.27
N LEU A 197 -7.74 1.52 -15.16
CA LEU A 197 -7.50 0.36 -16.00
C LEU A 197 -7.98 -0.95 -15.34
N ARG A 198 -7.71 -1.13 -14.06
CA ARG A 198 -8.03 -2.34 -13.30
C ARG A 198 -8.39 -1.99 -11.86
N VAL A 199 -9.37 -2.71 -11.32
CA VAL A 199 -9.68 -2.78 -9.88
C VAL A 199 -9.78 -4.25 -9.53
N VAL A 200 -9.08 -4.68 -8.49
CA VAL A 200 -9.06 -6.08 -8.05
C VAL A 200 -9.09 -6.13 -6.53
N GLU A 201 -9.91 -7.00 -5.99
CA GLU A 201 -9.92 -7.40 -4.59
C GLU A 201 -9.17 -8.73 -4.49
N PRO A 202 -7.90 -8.74 -4.04
CA PRO A 202 -7.08 -9.94 -4.02
C PRO A 202 -7.54 -10.89 -2.94
N GLN A 203 -7.49 -12.18 -3.24
CA GLN A 203 -7.63 -13.25 -2.25
C GLN A 203 -6.25 -13.83 -1.93
N PRO A 204 -6.01 -14.28 -0.69
CA PRO A 204 -4.80 -15.02 -0.37
C PRO A 204 -4.64 -16.26 -1.26
N PRO A 205 -3.44 -16.53 -1.78
CA PRO A 205 -3.23 -17.71 -2.61
C PRO A 205 -3.45 -19.01 -1.81
N ALA A 206 -3.89 -20.06 -2.50
CA ALA A 206 -4.25 -21.35 -1.86
C ALA A 206 -3.16 -21.91 -0.93
N ARG A 207 -1.88 -21.68 -1.24
CA ARG A 207 -0.73 -22.07 -0.41
C ARG A 207 -0.69 -21.39 0.97
N MET A 208 -1.33 -20.24 1.11
CA MET A 208 -1.35 -19.45 2.36
C MET A 208 -2.59 -19.72 3.20
N LEU A 209 -3.67 -20.31 2.65
CA LEU A 209 -4.92 -20.56 3.37
C LEU A 209 -4.79 -21.49 4.60
N GLY A 210 -3.69 -22.22 4.71
CA GLY A 210 -3.37 -23.01 5.90
C GLY A 210 -2.70 -22.23 7.03
N GLN A 211 -2.32 -20.97 6.78
CA GLN A 211 -1.68 -20.12 7.79
C GLN A 211 -2.73 -19.47 8.69
N PRO A 212 -2.40 -19.23 9.98
CA PRO A 212 -3.32 -18.54 10.89
C PRO A 212 -3.74 -17.17 10.34
N GLY A 213 -5.04 -16.88 10.37
CA GLY A 213 -5.63 -15.62 9.91
C GLY A 213 -5.92 -15.53 8.41
N MET A 214 -5.28 -16.32 7.56
CA MET A 214 -5.47 -16.21 6.11
C MET A 214 -6.85 -16.64 5.61
N ARG A 215 -7.54 -17.56 6.31
CA ARG A 215 -8.91 -17.97 5.97
C ARG A 215 -9.95 -16.94 6.36
N ASP A 216 -9.63 -16.12 7.34
CA ASP A 216 -10.54 -15.09 7.85
C ASP A 216 -10.57 -13.87 6.90
N GLU A 217 -9.71 -13.86 5.88
CA GLU A 217 -9.65 -12.85 4.82
C GLU A 217 -10.47 -13.24 3.56
N LEU A 218 -11.12 -14.40 3.57
CA LEU A 218 -12.02 -14.87 2.51
C LEU A 218 -13.47 -14.47 2.81
#